data_8d120cd5418e7f6b6c2596bc9183c21f
#
_entry.id   8d120cd5418e7f6b6c2596bc9183c21f
#
_cell.length_a   1.000
_cell.length_b   1.000
_cell.length_c   1.000
_cell.angle_alpha   90.00
_cell.angle_beta   90.00
_cell.angle_gamma   90.00
#
_symmetry.space_group_name_H-M   'P 1'
#
loop_
_entity.id
_entity.type
_entity.pdbx_description
1 polymer ?
#
loop_
_entity_poly.entity_id
_entity_poly.type
_entity_poly.pdbx_seq_one_letter_code
_entity_poly.pdbx_strand_id
1 'polypeptide(L)'
;KEILHGLSFKINKGEMVSIVGKNGAGKSTVLKLISGFYKPSSGRVLFNGKDIKDESIKERAEKIGVVMQNPNQMISKSMIFDEVALGLKVRDVDESEIKTRVHEALKICGLYEFRNWPISALSYGQKKRVTIASILVLNPEIIILDEPTAGQDFRHYTEIMEFLKEINSKGVTIIMITHDMHLMLEYTNRAIVLADGLKIADDIASNVITDSKVIEAANLKETSVYELAVKANLENPRSFVKTFIDYDRSVRE
;
A
#
# COMPACT_ATOMS: atom_id res chain seq x y z
N LYS A 1 -21.48 14.52 7.38
CA LYS A 1 -22.05 13.25 6.88
C LYS A 1 -21.14 12.13 7.34
N GLU A 2 -21.68 11.12 7.99
CA GLU A 2 -20.92 9.92 8.36
C GLU A 2 -20.54 9.16 7.10
N ILE A 3 -19.25 8.75 7.02
CA ILE A 3 -18.69 8.08 5.83
C ILE A 3 -18.39 6.61 6.16
N LEU A 4 -17.95 6.33 7.39
CA LEU A 4 -17.64 4.97 7.86
C LEU A 4 -18.61 4.57 8.96
N HIS A 5 -19.17 3.38 8.87
CA HIS A 5 -20.24 2.90 9.73
C HIS A 5 -19.77 1.69 10.55
N GLY A 6 -19.30 1.93 11.78
CA GLY A 6 -18.91 0.87 12.72
C GLY A 6 -17.78 -0.04 12.22
N LEU A 7 -16.80 0.53 11.53
CA LEU A 7 -15.67 -0.20 10.94
C LEU A 7 -14.71 -0.70 12.03
N SER A 8 -14.45 -2.01 12.06
CA SER A 8 -13.48 -2.62 12.98
C SER A 8 -12.66 -3.71 12.28
N PHE A 9 -11.33 -3.58 12.34
CA PHE A 9 -10.38 -4.59 11.86
C PHE A 9 -9.02 -4.40 12.54
N LYS A 10 -8.16 -5.40 12.44
CA LYS A 10 -6.80 -5.39 12.96
C LYS A 10 -5.83 -5.77 11.84
N ILE A 11 -4.69 -5.09 11.78
CA ILE A 11 -3.57 -5.44 10.89
C ILE A 11 -2.40 -5.84 11.80
N ASN A 12 -1.73 -6.94 11.49
CA ASN A 12 -0.62 -7.44 12.28
C ASN A 12 0.71 -6.87 11.77
N LYS A 13 1.71 -6.81 12.66
CA LYS A 13 3.06 -6.37 12.29
C LYS A 13 3.67 -7.29 11.22
N GLY A 14 4.30 -6.70 10.21
CA GLY A 14 4.90 -7.43 9.08
C GLY A 14 3.89 -7.98 8.07
N GLU A 15 2.59 -7.70 8.24
CA GLU A 15 1.56 -8.12 7.30
C GLU A 15 1.59 -7.25 6.03
N MET A 16 1.34 -7.86 4.88
CA MET A 16 1.06 -7.17 3.63
C MET A 16 -0.40 -7.40 3.28
N VAL A 17 -1.23 -6.36 3.38
CA VAL A 17 -2.69 -6.44 3.29
C VAL A 17 -3.24 -5.41 2.30
N SER A 18 -4.28 -5.78 1.56
CA SER A 18 -5.02 -4.87 0.71
C SER A 18 -6.32 -4.40 1.36
N ILE A 19 -6.62 -3.11 1.23
CA ILE A 19 -7.94 -2.53 1.50
C ILE A 19 -8.57 -2.21 0.15
N VAL A 20 -9.61 -2.94 -0.21
CA VAL A 20 -10.24 -2.87 -1.53
C VAL A 20 -11.71 -2.44 -1.45
N GLY A 21 -12.26 -2.02 -2.57
CA GLY A 21 -13.65 -1.60 -2.71
C GLY A 21 -13.83 -0.54 -3.79
N LYS A 22 -15.07 -0.30 -4.19
CA LYS A 22 -15.42 0.71 -5.21
C LYS A 22 -14.98 2.13 -4.81
N ASN A 23 -14.96 3.03 -5.77
CA ASN A 23 -14.76 4.46 -5.50
C ASN A 23 -15.88 4.97 -4.57
N GLY A 24 -15.51 5.75 -3.55
CA GLY A 24 -16.44 6.23 -2.53
C GLY A 24 -16.71 5.25 -1.37
N ALA A 25 -16.17 4.02 -1.38
CA ALA A 25 -16.37 3.04 -0.31
C ALA A 25 -15.80 3.43 1.06
N GLY A 26 -15.01 4.51 1.14
CA GLY A 26 -14.41 4.97 2.39
C GLY A 26 -12.92 4.67 2.56
N LYS A 27 -12.25 4.03 1.57
CA LYS A 27 -10.83 3.66 1.62
C LYS A 27 -9.91 4.83 2.00
N SER A 28 -10.01 5.95 1.28
CA SER A 28 -9.20 7.16 1.57
C SER A 28 -9.57 7.80 2.90
N THR A 29 -10.78 7.59 3.41
CA THR A 29 -11.18 8.03 4.76
C THR A 29 -10.48 7.20 5.82
N VAL A 30 -10.37 5.89 5.64
CA VAL A 30 -9.59 5.01 6.51
C VAL A 30 -8.12 5.44 6.54
N LEU A 31 -7.51 5.71 5.38
CA LEU A 31 -6.14 6.24 5.31
C LEU A 31 -6.00 7.53 6.11
N LYS A 32 -6.90 8.50 5.90
CA LYS A 32 -6.87 9.80 6.60
C LYS A 32 -7.06 9.68 8.12
N LEU A 33 -7.85 8.70 8.58
CA LEU A 33 -8.00 8.40 10.01
C LEU A 33 -6.73 7.79 10.61
N ILE A 34 -6.12 6.82 9.94
CA ILE A 34 -4.89 6.18 10.39
C ILE A 34 -3.74 7.20 10.43
N SER A 35 -3.61 8.04 9.40
CA SER A 35 -2.55 9.05 9.30
C SER A 35 -2.77 10.28 10.18
N GLY A 36 -3.96 10.44 10.79
CA GLY A 36 -4.28 11.58 11.65
C GLY A 36 -4.76 12.84 10.94
N PHE A 37 -4.97 12.80 9.62
CA PHE A 37 -5.60 13.91 8.91
C PHE A 37 -7.06 14.13 9.33
N TYR A 38 -7.74 13.02 9.74
CA TYR A 38 -9.06 13.09 10.32
C TYR A 38 -9.06 12.47 11.71
N LYS A 39 -9.91 12.99 12.59
CA LYS A 39 -10.22 12.40 13.89
C LYS A 39 -11.51 11.58 13.75
N PRO A 40 -11.58 10.37 14.34
CA PRO A 40 -12.81 9.60 14.35
C PRO A 40 -13.88 10.32 15.18
N SER A 41 -15.12 10.36 14.68
CA SER A 41 -16.28 10.90 15.42
C SER A 41 -16.69 9.97 16.57
N SER A 42 -16.47 8.67 16.41
CA SER A 42 -16.66 7.63 17.42
C SER A 42 -15.65 6.51 17.21
N GLY A 43 -15.47 5.64 18.21
CA GLY A 43 -14.46 4.58 18.13
C GLY A 43 -13.04 5.11 18.34
N ARG A 44 -12.05 4.29 17.94
CA ARG A 44 -10.64 4.59 18.19
C ARG A 44 -9.73 3.94 17.16
N VAL A 45 -8.55 4.54 16.96
CA VAL A 45 -7.46 3.97 16.17
C VAL A 45 -6.36 3.57 17.15
N LEU A 46 -5.99 2.29 17.15
CA LEU A 46 -4.96 1.76 18.05
C LEU A 46 -3.70 1.44 17.26
N PHE A 47 -2.55 1.85 17.82
CA PHE A 47 -1.23 1.46 17.35
C PHE A 47 -0.51 0.73 18.51
N ASN A 48 -0.16 -0.55 18.30
CA ASN A 48 0.41 -1.42 19.32
C ASN A 48 -0.41 -1.43 20.63
N GLY A 49 -1.75 -1.44 20.51
CA GLY A 49 -2.69 -1.44 21.63
C GLY A 49 -2.95 -0.07 22.28
N LYS A 50 -2.19 0.96 21.93
CA LYS A 50 -2.35 2.33 22.44
C LYS A 50 -3.25 3.15 21.51
N ASP A 51 -4.22 3.87 22.07
CA ASP A 51 -5.03 4.81 21.30
C ASP A 51 -4.18 6.01 20.85
N ILE A 52 -4.18 6.25 19.55
CA ILE A 52 -3.40 7.34 18.92
C ILE A 52 -4.25 8.57 18.59
N LYS A 53 -5.45 8.69 19.18
CA LYS A 53 -6.42 9.76 18.90
C LYS A 53 -5.83 11.17 19.06
N ASP A 54 -5.00 11.35 20.08
CA ASP A 54 -4.43 12.67 20.41
C ASP A 54 -3.05 12.91 19.80
N GLU A 55 -2.48 11.90 19.12
CA GLU A 55 -1.23 12.07 18.41
C GLU A 55 -1.41 12.99 17.19
N SER A 56 -0.51 13.96 17.06
CA SER A 56 -0.40 14.82 15.89
C SER A 56 0.00 14.05 14.64
N ILE A 57 -0.20 14.64 13.47
CA ILE A 57 0.27 14.08 12.19
C ILE A 57 1.79 13.83 12.24
N LYS A 58 2.57 14.72 12.86
CA LYS A 58 4.02 14.61 13.02
C LYS A 58 4.39 13.34 13.81
N GLU A 59 3.77 13.12 14.96
CA GLU A 59 4.01 11.96 15.83
C GLU A 59 3.62 10.65 15.11
N ARG A 60 2.52 10.66 14.35
CA ARG A 60 2.13 9.48 13.56
C ARG A 60 3.09 9.23 12.39
N ALA A 61 3.61 10.29 11.76
CA ALA A 61 4.58 10.18 10.66
C ALA A 61 5.96 9.62 11.11
N GLU A 62 6.21 9.49 12.41
CA GLU A 62 7.41 8.79 12.92
C GLU A 62 7.31 7.26 12.74
N LYS A 63 6.11 6.72 12.67
CA LYS A 63 5.84 5.28 12.62
C LYS A 63 5.01 4.83 11.42
N ILE A 64 4.26 5.75 10.80
CA ILE A 64 3.34 5.47 9.69
C ILE A 64 3.71 6.36 8.51
N GLY A 65 4.26 5.76 7.46
CA GLY A 65 4.52 6.42 6.20
C GLY A 65 3.32 6.33 5.26
N VAL A 66 3.04 7.39 4.50
CA VAL A 66 1.96 7.41 3.51
C VAL A 66 2.53 7.78 2.15
N VAL A 67 2.26 6.95 1.16
CA VAL A 67 2.61 7.19 -0.25
C VAL A 67 1.34 7.42 -1.04
N MET A 68 1.17 8.63 -1.56
CA MET A 68 -0.03 9.01 -2.33
C MET A 68 0.00 8.45 -3.74
N GLN A 69 -1.17 8.37 -4.37
CA GLN A 69 -1.33 7.89 -5.73
C GLN A 69 -0.43 8.64 -6.73
N ASN A 70 -0.49 9.96 -6.73
CA ASN A 70 0.31 10.80 -7.63
C ASN A 70 1.61 11.27 -6.95
N PRO A 71 2.80 10.82 -7.40
CA PRO A 71 4.07 11.22 -6.80
C PRO A 71 4.34 12.73 -6.90
N ASN A 72 3.82 13.42 -7.91
CA ASN A 72 4.02 14.86 -8.04
C ASN A 72 3.33 15.68 -6.94
N GLN A 73 2.38 15.10 -6.20
CA GLN A 73 1.77 15.74 -5.03
C GLN A 73 2.62 15.64 -3.77
N MET A 74 3.60 14.74 -3.75
CA MET A 74 4.49 14.55 -2.62
C MET A 74 5.84 15.23 -2.83
N ILE A 75 6.32 15.27 -4.08
CA ILE A 75 7.64 15.81 -4.42
C ILE A 75 7.64 17.33 -4.29
N SER A 76 8.57 17.84 -3.49
CA SER A 76 8.72 19.28 -3.17
C SER A 76 10.10 19.84 -3.56
N LYS A 77 11.11 18.98 -3.75
CA LYS A 77 12.46 19.37 -4.12
C LYS A 77 12.75 19.08 -5.59
N SER A 78 13.77 19.75 -6.14
CA SER A 78 14.19 19.54 -7.52
C SER A 78 15.17 18.38 -7.67
N MET A 79 15.94 18.05 -6.63
CA MET A 79 16.96 17.02 -6.65
C MET A 79 16.54 15.79 -5.85
N ILE A 80 16.90 14.60 -6.33
CA ILE A 80 16.53 13.31 -5.71
C ILE A 80 17.05 13.23 -4.27
N PHE A 81 18.34 13.52 -4.07
CA PHE A 81 18.93 13.47 -2.73
C PHE A 81 18.22 14.38 -1.75
N ASP A 82 17.92 15.62 -2.15
CA ASP A 82 17.29 16.61 -1.28
C ASP A 82 15.84 16.23 -0.93
N GLU A 83 15.12 15.63 -1.87
CA GLU A 83 13.75 15.15 -1.62
C GLU A 83 13.76 14.02 -0.58
N VAL A 84 14.63 13.03 -0.75
CA VAL A 84 14.73 11.91 0.19
C VAL A 84 15.27 12.35 1.56
N ALA A 85 16.20 13.30 1.59
CA ALA A 85 16.75 13.85 2.83
C ALA A 85 15.78 14.74 3.62
N LEU A 86 14.72 15.26 2.97
CA LEU A 86 13.89 16.32 3.54
C LEU A 86 13.33 15.97 4.92
N GLY A 87 12.74 14.78 5.05
CA GLY A 87 12.13 14.36 6.32
C GLY A 87 13.14 14.17 7.46
N LEU A 88 14.40 13.83 7.17
CA LEU A 88 15.47 13.75 8.16
C LEU A 88 15.96 15.14 8.55
N LYS A 89 16.12 16.05 7.58
CA LYS A 89 16.51 17.45 7.83
C LYS A 89 15.51 18.16 8.75
N VAL A 90 14.21 17.93 8.54
CA VAL A 90 13.13 18.50 9.39
C VAL A 90 13.14 17.93 10.82
N ARG A 91 13.81 16.79 11.04
CA ARG A 91 13.98 16.13 12.35
C ARG A 91 15.32 16.44 12.99
N ASP A 92 16.08 17.37 12.43
CA ASP A 92 17.42 17.80 12.92
C ASP A 92 18.41 16.64 13.05
N VAL A 93 18.32 15.64 12.15
CA VAL A 93 19.27 14.52 12.08
C VAL A 93 20.61 15.04 11.55
N ASP A 94 21.72 14.51 12.08
CA ASP A 94 23.08 14.87 11.66
C ASP A 94 23.34 14.60 10.16
N GLU A 95 24.08 15.49 9.49
CA GLU A 95 24.34 15.41 8.05
C GLU A 95 25.02 14.11 7.62
N SER A 96 25.91 13.57 8.45
CA SER A 96 26.59 12.31 8.17
C SER A 96 25.63 11.12 8.20
N GLU A 97 24.70 11.12 9.15
CA GLU A 97 23.64 10.13 9.25
C GLU A 97 22.63 10.29 8.10
N ILE A 98 22.24 11.53 7.76
CA ILE A 98 21.37 11.80 6.60
C ILE A 98 21.97 11.18 5.35
N LYS A 99 23.25 11.45 5.05
CA LYS A 99 23.92 10.92 3.87
C LYS A 99 23.89 9.39 3.82
N THR A 100 24.18 8.75 4.94
CA THR A 100 24.18 7.29 5.06
C THR A 100 22.79 6.72 4.79
N ARG A 101 21.78 7.20 5.52
CA ARG A 101 20.39 6.70 5.40
C ARG A 101 19.78 6.96 4.03
N VAL A 102 20.02 8.15 3.44
CA VAL A 102 19.56 8.47 2.08
C VAL A 102 20.20 7.55 1.05
N HIS A 103 21.51 7.27 1.16
CA HIS A 103 22.18 6.36 0.24
C HIS A 103 21.64 4.94 0.36
N GLU A 104 21.37 4.45 1.57
CA GLU A 104 20.76 3.13 1.81
C GLU A 104 19.33 3.05 1.22
N ALA A 105 18.49 4.04 1.50
CA ALA A 105 17.15 4.11 0.96
C ALA A 105 17.14 4.14 -0.58
N LEU A 106 18.03 4.94 -1.18
CA LEU A 106 18.16 5.01 -2.63
C LEU A 106 18.71 3.72 -3.26
N LYS A 107 19.59 2.99 -2.57
CA LYS A 107 20.04 1.66 -3.03
C LYS A 107 18.88 0.66 -3.02
N ILE A 108 18.13 0.60 -1.93
CA ILE A 108 16.94 -0.25 -1.80
C ILE A 108 15.93 0.07 -2.90
N CYS A 109 15.72 1.35 -3.23
CA CYS A 109 14.79 1.79 -4.27
C CYS A 109 15.34 1.70 -5.70
N GLY A 110 16.58 1.22 -5.92
CA GLY A 110 17.20 1.15 -7.24
C GLY A 110 17.46 2.52 -7.88
N LEU A 111 17.66 3.56 -7.05
CA LEU A 111 17.83 4.95 -7.50
C LEU A 111 19.21 5.53 -7.15
N TYR A 112 20.11 4.73 -6.57
CA TYR A 112 21.40 5.23 -6.08
C TYR A 112 22.25 5.90 -7.16
N GLU A 113 22.27 5.34 -8.38
CA GLU A 113 23.02 5.92 -9.51
C GLU A 113 22.46 7.27 -9.96
N PHE A 114 21.20 7.52 -9.70
CA PHE A 114 20.49 8.76 -10.03
C PHE A 114 20.49 9.80 -8.89
N ARG A 115 21.15 9.52 -7.76
CA ARG A 115 21.08 10.33 -6.52
C ARG A 115 21.34 11.83 -6.69
N ASN A 116 22.18 12.19 -7.66
CA ASN A 116 22.54 13.58 -7.97
C ASN A 116 21.75 14.14 -9.17
N TRP A 117 20.72 13.44 -9.65
CA TRP A 117 19.94 13.87 -10.79
C TRP A 117 18.76 14.73 -10.35
N PRO A 118 18.29 15.62 -11.26
CA PRO A 118 17.06 16.33 -11.05
C PRO A 118 15.87 15.37 -11.21
N ILE A 119 14.84 15.54 -10.37
CA ILE A 119 13.62 14.70 -10.40
C ILE A 119 12.84 14.87 -11.70
N SER A 120 12.99 16.02 -12.37
CA SER A 120 12.36 16.27 -13.68
C SER A 120 12.84 15.31 -14.78
N ALA A 121 14.04 14.73 -14.65
CA ALA A 121 14.58 13.77 -15.61
C ALA A 121 14.05 12.33 -15.41
N LEU A 122 13.29 12.09 -14.35
CA LEU A 122 12.80 10.76 -14.01
C LEU A 122 11.47 10.41 -14.69
N SER A 123 11.32 9.11 -15.02
CA SER A 123 10.02 8.54 -15.40
C SER A 123 9.03 8.60 -14.24
N TYR A 124 7.75 8.40 -14.52
CA TYR A 124 6.71 8.37 -13.49
C TYR A 124 6.98 7.27 -12.43
N GLY A 125 7.35 6.05 -12.86
CA GLY A 125 7.70 4.95 -11.96
C GLY A 125 8.92 5.26 -11.09
N GLN A 126 9.96 5.90 -11.64
CA GLN A 126 11.11 6.35 -10.86
C GLN A 126 10.73 7.44 -9.85
N LYS A 127 9.87 8.39 -10.21
CA LYS A 127 9.32 9.38 -9.26
C LYS A 127 8.54 8.71 -8.13
N LYS A 128 7.76 7.65 -8.43
CA LYS A 128 7.07 6.86 -7.41
C LYS A 128 8.06 6.21 -6.44
N ARG A 129 9.17 5.64 -6.95
CA ARG A 129 10.25 5.10 -6.12
C ARG A 129 10.94 6.18 -5.27
N VAL A 130 11.09 7.41 -5.78
CA VAL A 130 11.60 8.54 -4.97
C VAL A 130 10.66 8.82 -3.80
N THR A 131 9.34 8.88 -4.01
CA THR A 131 8.38 9.10 -2.92
C THR A 131 8.40 7.96 -1.89
N ILE A 132 8.60 6.71 -2.33
CA ILE A 132 8.77 5.57 -1.41
C ILE A 132 10.08 5.72 -0.64
N ALA A 133 11.20 6.10 -1.29
CA ALA A 133 12.48 6.32 -0.64
C ALA A 133 12.40 7.42 0.42
N SER A 134 11.67 8.52 0.14
CA SER A 134 11.47 9.64 1.08
C SER A 134 10.69 9.23 2.34
N ILE A 135 9.87 8.19 2.24
CA ILE A 135 9.18 7.61 3.39
C ILE A 135 10.07 6.56 4.08
N LEU A 136 10.68 5.66 3.30
CA LEU A 136 11.48 4.54 3.81
C LEU A 136 12.68 5.02 4.63
N VAL A 137 13.32 6.14 4.23
CA VAL A 137 14.45 6.75 4.93
C VAL A 137 14.14 7.12 6.39
N LEU A 138 12.86 7.27 6.72
CA LEU A 138 12.36 7.58 8.06
C LEU A 138 12.18 6.33 8.94
N ASN A 139 12.42 5.13 8.40
CA ASN A 139 12.25 3.83 9.07
C ASN A 139 10.86 3.63 9.68
N PRO A 140 9.78 3.82 8.92
CA PRO A 140 8.44 3.62 9.43
C PRO A 140 8.17 2.13 9.74
N GLU A 141 7.32 1.86 10.74
CA GLU A 141 6.84 0.50 11.02
C GLU A 141 5.75 0.06 10.03
N ILE A 142 5.00 1.04 9.51
CA ILE A 142 3.91 0.84 8.55
C ILE A 142 4.08 1.76 7.35
N ILE A 143 3.91 1.23 6.15
CA ILE A 143 3.78 2.03 4.92
C ILE A 143 2.39 1.80 4.33
N ILE A 144 1.64 2.88 4.15
CA ILE A 144 0.34 2.87 3.47
C ILE A 144 0.54 3.44 2.07
N LEU A 145 0.17 2.67 1.05
CA LEU A 145 0.24 3.09 -0.34
C LEU A 145 -1.17 3.25 -0.90
N ASP A 146 -1.47 4.44 -1.41
CA ASP A 146 -2.72 4.72 -2.10
C ASP A 146 -2.50 4.50 -3.60
N GLU A 147 -3.16 3.49 -4.17
CA GLU A 147 -3.08 3.09 -5.58
C GLU A 147 -1.63 3.02 -6.10
N PRO A 148 -0.79 2.11 -5.55
CA PRO A 148 0.65 2.12 -5.82
C PRO A 148 1.02 1.93 -7.28
N THR A 149 0.17 1.25 -8.06
CA THR A 149 0.41 0.85 -9.45
C THR A 149 -0.44 1.61 -10.47
N ALA A 150 -1.25 2.57 -10.02
CA ALA A 150 -2.11 3.33 -10.92
C ALA A 150 -1.32 4.06 -12.01
N GLY A 151 -1.74 3.87 -13.27
CA GLY A 151 -1.11 4.49 -14.43
C GLY A 151 0.25 3.91 -14.83
N GLN A 152 0.61 2.72 -14.31
CA GLN A 152 1.82 2.01 -14.68
C GLN A 152 1.53 0.97 -15.77
N ASP A 153 2.50 0.74 -16.67
CA ASP A 153 2.53 -0.45 -17.48
C ASP A 153 2.93 -1.69 -16.65
N PHE A 154 2.71 -2.87 -17.20
CA PHE A 154 2.94 -4.13 -16.49
C PHE A 154 4.37 -4.29 -15.95
N ARG A 155 5.39 -3.85 -16.69
CA ARG A 155 6.77 -3.94 -16.25
C ARG A 155 7.04 -3.08 -15.03
N HIS A 156 6.66 -1.81 -15.07
CA HIS A 156 6.84 -0.89 -13.94
C HIS A 156 5.96 -1.28 -12.74
N TYR A 157 4.77 -1.81 -13.00
CA TYR A 157 3.90 -2.42 -11.99
C TYR A 157 4.65 -3.51 -11.22
N THR A 158 5.18 -4.51 -11.92
CA THR A 158 5.90 -5.64 -11.31
C THR A 158 7.11 -5.15 -10.52
N GLU A 159 7.92 -4.26 -11.10
CA GLU A 159 9.10 -3.70 -10.44
C GLU A 159 8.76 -3.00 -9.10
N ILE A 160 7.65 -2.27 -9.03
CA ILE A 160 7.20 -1.61 -7.78
C ILE A 160 6.74 -2.65 -6.78
N MET A 161 5.99 -3.65 -7.21
CA MET A 161 5.41 -4.64 -6.31
C MET A 161 6.46 -5.60 -5.73
N GLU A 162 7.41 -6.07 -6.55
CA GLU A 162 8.53 -6.88 -6.05
C GLU A 162 9.40 -6.08 -5.06
N PHE A 163 9.62 -4.82 -5.33
CA PHE A 163 10.29 -3.92 -4.40
C PHE A 163 9.54 -3.79 -3.07
N LEU A 164 8.21 -3.66 -3.08
CA LEU A 164 7.41 -3.61 -1.87
C LEU A 164 7.43 -4.95 -1.11
N LYS A 165 7.42 -6.07 -1.82
CA LYS A 165 7.59 -7.43 -1.25
C LYS A 165 8.94 -7.55 -0.52
N GLU A 166 10.02 -7.03 -1.11
CA GLU A 166 11.34 -6.99 -0.47
C GLU A 166 11.34 -6.15 0.82
N ILE A 167 10.71 -4.97 0.82
CA ILE A 167 10.58 -4.14 2.02
C ILE A 167 9.76 -4.87 3.10
N ASN A 168 8.67 -5.51 2.72
CA ASN A 168 7.83 -6.28 3.64
C ASN A 168 8.60 -7.46 4.27
N SER A 169 9.42 -8.17 3.50
CA SER A 169 10.25 -9.27 4.01
C SER A 169 11.26 -8.82 5.08
N LYS A 170 11.60 -7.54 5.12
CA LYS A 170 12.42 -6.90 6.17
C LYS A 170 11.61 -6.49 7.41
N GLY A 171 10.33 -6.86 7.48
CA GLY A 171 9.46 -6.68 8.65
C GLY A 171 8.61 -5.42 8.64
N VAL A 172 8.65 -4.60 7.58
CA VAL A 172 7.78 -3.43 7.44
C VAL A 172 6.36 -3.89 7.09
N THR A 173 5.36 -3.39 7.82
CA THR A 173 3.95 -3.64 7.52
C THR A 173 3.52 -2.82 6.32
N ILE A 174 2.88 -3.45 5.33
CA ILE A 174 2.42 -2.76 4.11
C ILE A 174 0.91 -2.84 4.00
N ILE A 175 0.28 -1.69 3.86
CA ILE A 175 -1.16 -1.55 3.62
C ILE A 175 -1.33 -0.95 2.23
N MET A 176 -1.93 -1.68 1.31
CA MET A 176 -2.24 -1.19 -0.03
C MET A 176 -3.71 -0.86 -0.14
N ILE A 177 -4.01 0.37 -0.52
CA ILE A 177 -5.36 0.78 -0.88
C ILE A 177 -5.46 0.70 -2.39
N THR A 178 -6.32 -0.15 -2.90
CA THR A 178 -6.44 -0.35 -4.34
C THR A 178 -7.85 -0.80 -4.76
N HIS A 179 -8.15 -0.63 -6.03
CA HIS A 179 -9.27 -1.24 -6.72
C HIS A 179 -8.83 -2.31 -7.73
N ASP A 180 -7.53 -2.58 -7.78
CA ASP A 180 -6.93 -3.61 -8.65
C ASP A 180 -6.97 -4.98 -7.98
N MET A 181 -7.88 -5.84 -8.45
CA MET A 181 -8.06 -7.19 -7.91
C MET A 181 -6.91 -8.13 -8.28
N HIS A 182 -6.22 -7.85 -9.38
CA HIS A 182 -5.06 -8.63 -9.80
C HIS A 182 -3.90 -8.39 -8.82
N LEU A 183 -3.61 -7.12 -8.52
CA LEU A 183 -2.63 -6.73 -7.50
C LEU A 183 -2.91 -7.37 -6.15
N MET A 184 -4.17 -7.28 -5.70
CA MET A 184 -4.60 -7.87 -4.45
C MET A 184 -4.29 -9.37 -4.40
N LEU A 185 -4.65 -10.12 -5.44
CA LEU A 185 -4.44 -11.57 -5.51
C LEU A 185 -2.98 -11.97 -5.57
N GLU A 186 -2.21 -11.24 -6.36
CA GLU A 186 -0.83 -11.59 -6.66
C GLU A 186 0.09 -11.30 -5.48
N TYR A 187 -0.12 -10.18 -4.77
CA TYR A 187 0.84 -9.66 -3.79
C TYR A 187 0.35 -9.68 -2.34
N THR A 188 -0.94 -9.84 -2.08
CA THR A 188 -1.43 -9.90 -0.71
C THR A 188 -2.12 -11.22 -0.38
N ASN A 189 -1.91 -11.68 0.85
CA ASN A 189 -2.58 -12.90 1.32
C ASN A 189 -3.97 -12.58 1.90
N ARG A 190 -4.21 -11.34 2.33
CA ARG A 190 -5.45 -10.92 2.98
C ARG A 190 -5.98 -9.64 2.37
N ALA A 191 -7.28 -9.56 2.22
CA ALA A 191 -7.99 -8.38 1.76
C ALA A 191 -9.10 -7.98 2.72
N ILE A 192 -9.18 -6.69 3.01
CA ILE A 192 -10.27 -6.06 3.74
C ILE A 192 -11.14 -5.34 2.72
N VAL A 193 -12.37 -5.75 2.59
CA VAL A 193 -13.29 -5.22 1.57
C VAL A 193 -14.22 -4.20 2.20
N LEU A 194 -14.24 -3.01 1.61
CA LEU A 194 -15.12 -1.91 1.99
C LEU A 194 -16.19 -1.65 0.93
N ALA A 195 -17.43 -1.49 1.37
CA ALA A 195 -18.53 -1.02 0.54
C ALA A 195 -19.41 -0.07 1.37
N ASP A 196 -19.73 1.09 0.80
CA ASP A 196 -20.63 2.09 1.39
C ASP A 196 -20.32 2.40 2.87
N GLY A 197 -19.03 2.50 3.20
CA GLY A 197 -18.56 2.79 4.55
C GLY A 197 -18.56 1.61 5.53
N LEU A 198 -18.92 0.42 5.10
CA LEU A 198 -18.93 -0.81 5.89
C LEU A 198 -17.80 -1.76 5.49
N LYS A 199 -17.29 -2.53 6.45
CA LYS A 199 -16.45 -3.69 6.16
C LYS A 199 -17.35 -4.89 5.84
N ILE A 200 -17.33 -5.34 4.59
CA ILE A 200 -18.18 -6.45 4.14
C ILE A 200 -17.44 -7.78 4.10
N ALA A 201 -16.11 -7.76 4.00
CA ALA A 201 -15.27 -8.95 4.11
C ALA A 201 -13.90 -8.61 4.69
N ASP A 202 -13.26 -9.61 5.29
CA ASP A 202 -11.92 -9.56 5.85
C ASP A 202 -11.39 -10.99 5.84
N ASP A 203 -10.77 -11.41 4.72
CA ASP A 203 -10.42 -12.80 4.46
C ASP A 203 -9.21 -12.91 3.51
N ILE A 204 -8.80 -14.13 3.24
CA ILE A 204 -7.79 -14.45 2.23
C ILE A 204 -8.23 -13.88 0.87
N ALA A 205 -7.31 -13.24 0.15
CA ALA A 205 -7.59 -12.55 -1.10
C ALA A 205 -8.33 -13.43 -2.13
N SER A 206 -7.93 -14.71 -2.27
CA SER A 206 -8.60 -15.66 -3.16
C SER A 206 -10.05 -15.98 -2.74
N ASN A 207 -10.37 -15.98 -1.45
CA ASN A 207 -11.74 -16.17 -0.97
C ASN A 207 -12.61 -14.96 -1.32
N VAL A 208 -12.08 -13.76 -1.14
CA VAL A 208 -12.77 -12.49 -1.44
C VAL A 208 -13.26 -12.46 -2.89
N ILE A 209 -12.39 -12.77 -3.85
CA ILE A 209 -12.71 -12.68 -5.29
C ILE A 209 -13.54 -13.84 -5.83
N THR A 210 -13.79 -14.84 -5.01
CA THR A 210 -14.61 -16.01 -5.37
C THR A 210 -15.93 -16.04 -4.60
N ASP A 211 -16.18 -15.04 -3.76
CA ASP A 211 -17.46 -14.85 -3.08
C ASP A 211 -18.34 -13.88 -3.88
N SER A 212 -19.32 -14.41 -4.58
CA SER A 212 -20.24 -13.62 -5.42
C SER A 212 -20.95 -12.52 -4.66
N LYS A 213 -21.30 -12.75 -3.39
CA LYS A 213 -21.97 -11.73 -2.56
C LYS A 213 -21.04 -10.55 -2.26
N VAL A 214 -19.77 -10.84 -1.98
CA VAL A 214 -18.75 -9.82 -1.73
C VAL A 214 -18.46 -9.04 -3.01
N ILE A 215 -18.32 -9.74 -4.14
CA ILE A 215 -18.07 -9.13 -5.45
C ILE A 215 -19.21 -8.17 -5.81
N GLU A 216 -20.46 -8.62 -5.69
CA GLU A 216 -21.64 -7.81 -6.00
C GLU A 216 -21.75 -6.59 -5.06
N ALA A 217 -21.68 -6.81 -3.74
CA ALA A 217 -21.82 -5.74 -2.74
C ALA A 217 -20.73 -4.66 -2.86
N ALA A 218 -19.49 -5.04 -3.16
CA ALA A 218 -18.38 -4.11 -3.33
C ALA A 218 -18.19 -3.63 -4.77
N ASN A 219 -18.99 -4.13 -5.71
CA ASN A 219 -18.83 -3.88 -7.15
C ASN A 219 -17.40 -4.12 -7.61
N LEU A 220 -16.83 -5.26 -7.20
CA LEU A 220 -15.49 -5.69 -7.59
C LEU A 220 -15.56 -6.37 -8.96
N LYS A 221 -14.48 -6.29 -9.72
CA LYS A 221 -14.37 -7.05 -10.96
C LYS A 221 -13.93 -8.48 -10.65
N GLU A 222 -14.63 -9.45 -11.24
CA GLU A 222 -14.15 -10.82 -11.28
C GLU A 222 -12.82 -10.88 -12.05
N THR A 223 -11.94 -11.76 -11.62
CA THR A 223 -10.70 -11.98 -12.35
C THR A 223 -10.91 -12.93 -13.52
N SER A 224 -10.16 -12.75 -14.60
CA SER A 224 -10.23 -13.63 -15.77
C SER A 224 -9.95 -15.09 -15.42
N VAL A 225 -9.13 -15.36 -14.40
CA VAL A 225 -8.85 -16.72 -13.91
C VAL A 225 -10.10 -17.35 -13.28
N TYR A 226 -10.87 -16.59 -12.51
CA TYR A 226 -12.12 -17.06 -11.91
C TYR A 226 -13.20 -17.28 -13.00
N GLU A 227 -13.35 -16.33 -13.92
CA GLU A 227 -14.26 -16.48 -15.06
C GLU A 227 -13.91 -17.72 -15.91
N LEU A 228 -12.63 -17.97 -16.14
CA LEU A 228 -12.16 -19.16 -16.86
C LEU A 228 -12.57 -20.44 -16.12
N ALA A 229 -12.35 -20.50 -14.80
CA ALA A 229 -12.70 -21.65 -13.99
C ALA A 229 -14.22 -21.94 -14.03
N VAL A 230 -15.05 -20.90 -13.97
CA VAL A 230 -16.51 -21.01 -14.07
C VAL A 230 -16.93 -21.47 -15.46
N LYS A 231 -16.41 -20.87 -16.54
CA LYS A 231 -16.70 -21.23 -17.93
C LYS A 231 -16.24 -22.66 -18.29
N ALA A 232 -15.17 -23.11 -17.67
CA ALA A 232 -14.67 -24.50 -17.82
C ALA A 232 -15.45 -25.51 -16.98
N ASN A 233 -16.49 -25.10 -16.25
CA ASN A 233 -17.30 -25.92 -15.34
C ASN A 233 -16.46 -26.74 -14.35
N LEU A 234 -15.40 -26.14 -13.79
CA LEU A 234 -14.60 -26.81 -12.78
C LEU A 234 -15.41 -27.01 -11.50
N GLU A 235 -15.29 -28.18 -10.88
CA GLU A 235 -16.02 -28.52 -9.64
C GLU A 235 -15.75 -27.54 -8.50
N ASN A 236 -14.53 -27.01 -8.44
CA ASN A 236 -14.15 -26.05 -7.40
C ASN A 236 -13.35 -24.86 -7.99
N PRO A 237 -14.02 -23.83 -8.53
CA PRO A 237 -13.38 -22.63 -9.07
C PRO A 237 -12.48 -21.90 -8.07
N ARG A 238 -12.83 -21.91 -6.79
CA ARG A 238 -12.03 -21.30 -5.71
C ARG A 238 -10.67 -21.97 -5.54
N SER A 239 -10.67 -23.29 -5.47
CA SER A 239 -9.44 -24.07 -5.36
C SER A 239 -8.55 -23.86 -6.58
N PHE A 240 -9.15 -23.81 -7.77
CA PHE A 240 -8.42 -23.54 -9.01
C PHE A 240 -7.72 -22.19 -8.98
N VAL A 241 -8.44 -21.10 -8.62
CA VAL A 241 -7.86 -19.76 -8.52
C VAL A 241 -6.70 -19.75 -7.53
N LYS A 242 -6.88 -20.34 -6.34
CA LYS A 242 -5.81 -20.41 -5.33
C LYS A 242 -4.59 -21.17 -5.89
N THR A 243 -4.78 -22.36 -6.44
CA THR A 243 -3.68 -23.16 -6.98
C THR A 243 -2.97 -22.45 -8.13
N PHE A 244 -3.73 -21.75 -8.99
CA PHE A 244 -3.15 -20.96 -10.08
C PHE A 244 -2.25 -19.84 -9.56
N ILE A 245 -2.70 -19.09 -8.57
CA ILE A 245 -1.92 -18.01 -7.96
C ILE A 245 -0.67 -18.56 -7.24
N ASP A 246 -0.83 -19.64 -6.48
CA ASP A 246 0.30 -20.28 -5.78
C ASP A 246 1.35 -20.81 -6.79
N TYR A 247 0.90 -21.39 -7.91
CA TYR A 247 1.77 -21.83 -8.99
C TYR A 247 2.48 -20.65 -9.66
N ASP A 248 1.73 -19.60 -10.06
CA ASP A 248 2.28 -18.43 -10.71
C ASP A 248 3.36 -17.73 -9.84
N ARG A 249 3.11 -17.65 -8.53
CA ARG A 249 4.11 -17.15 -7.56
C ARG A 249 5.36 -18.01 -7.53
N SER A 250 5.22 -19.34 -7.52
CA SER A 250 6.35 -20.29 -7.42
C SER A 250 7.24 -20.28 -8.67
N VAL A 251 6.71 -19.92 -9.81
CA VAL A 251 7.47 -19.85 -11.09
C VAL A 251 8.24 -18.55 -11.22
N ARG A 252 7.84 -17.51 -10.46
CA ARG A 252 8.49 -16.18 -10.45
C ARG A 252 9.57 -16.03 -9.39
N GLU A 253 9.60 -16.93 -8.41
CA GLU A 253 10.67 -17.04 -7.38
C GLU A 253 11.88 -17.82 -7.93
#